data_bf384b890adbb9f8db06db767e7eef2c
#
_entry.id   bf384b890adbb9f8db06db767e7eef2c
#
_cell.length_a   1.000
_cell.length_b   1.000
_cell.length_c   1.000
_cell.angle_alpha   90.00
_cell.angle_beta   90.00
_cell.angle_gamma   90.00
#
_symmetry.space_group_name_H-M   'P 1'
#
loop_
_entity.id
_entity.type
_entity.pdbx_description
1 polymer ?
#
loop_
_entity_poly.entity_id
_entity_poly.type
_entity_poly.pdbx_seq_one_letter_code
_entity_poly.pdbx_strand_id
1 'polypeptide(L)'
;MTMKRWRMRPAPDAAAVQLLTHDRCPSVAAHLLAQRGITTPQEASIYFRPNLGQLHDPFLMRDMDKAVARIEHALGEGERIMVYGDYDVDGTTAVALMYAFLLRFTGNITFYIPDRYAEGYGISTQGIDKAAEEGVGLII
;
A
#
# COMPACT_ATOMS: atom_id res chain seq x y z
N MET A 1 -26.12 15.09 19.16
CA MET A 1 -26.01 13.73 18.59
C MET A 1 -26.42 13.80 17.13
N THR A 2 -25.51 13.55 16.19
CA THR A 2 -25.86 13.54 14.76
C THR A 2 -26.55 12.21 14.44
N MET A 3 -27.81 12.26 14.02
CA MET A 3 -28.56 11.05 13.61
C MET A 3 -27.91 10.45 12.36
N LYS A 4 -27.41 9.22 12.47
CA LYS A 4 -26.89 8.48 11.31
C LYS A 4 -28.03 8.08 10.38
N ARG A 5 -27.95 8.45 9.09
CA ARG A 5 -28.94 8.11 8.08
C ARG A 5 -28.40 7.00 7.20
N TRP A 6 -29.07 5.86 7.21
CA TRP A 6 -28.76 4.74 6.32
C TRP A 6 -29.17 5.07 4.88
N ARG A 7 -28.31 4.75 3.92
CA ARG A 7 -28.58 4.84 2.50
C ARG A 7 -28.28 3.49 1.86
N MET A 8 -29.29 2.89 1.24
CA MET A 8 -29.08 1.70 0.41
C MET A 8 -28.33 2.09 -0.87
N ARG A 9 -27.42 1.24 -1.30
CA ARG A 9 -26.83 1.40 -2.64
C ARG A 9 -27.90 1.18 -3.72
N PRO A 10 -27.79 1.83 -4.88
CA PRO A 10 -28.65 1.54 -6.01
C PRO A 10 -28.60 0.06 -6.37
N ALA A 11 -29.69 -0.45 -6.95
CA ALA A 11 -29.71 -1.79 -7.52
C ALA A 11 -28.61 -1.90 -8.60
N PRO A 12 -27.88 -3.03 -8.68
CA PRO A 12 -26.89 -3.23 -9.71
C PRO A 12 -27.58 -3.44 -11.08
N ASP A 13 -26.79 -3.34 -12.15
CA ASP A 13 -27.26 -3.67 -13.49
C ASP A 13 -27.73 -5.13 -13.56
N ALA A 14 -28.98 -5.32 -13.97
CA ALA A 14 -29.60 -6.63 -14.06
C ALA A 14 -28.91 -7.54 -15.10
N ALA A 15 -28.42 -6.98 -16.21
CA ALA A 15 -27.71 -7.72 -17.24
C ALA A 15 -26.38 -8.27 -16.71
N ALA A 16 -25.63 -7.46 -15.96
CA ALA A 16 -24.39 -7.89 -15.31
C ALA A 16 -24.65 -9.00 -14.29
N VAL A 17 -25.70 -8.88 -13.47
CA VAL A 17 -26.08 -9.93 -12.51
C VAL A 17 -26.42 -11.24 -13.22
N GLN A 18 -27.19 -11.17 -14.30
CA GLN A 18 -27.55 -12.36 -15.08
C GLN A 18 -26.30 -13.02 -15.68
N LEU A 19 -25.39 -12.24 -16.26
CA LEU A 19 -24.15 -12.76 -16.88
C LEU A 19 -23.27 -13.48 -15.86
N LEU A 20 -23.06 -12.87 -14.69
CA LEU A 20 -22.29 -13.47 -13.61
C LEU A 20 -22.95 -14.74 -13.04
N THR A 21 -24.28 -14.73 -12.88
CA THR A 21 -25.04 -15.90 -12.38
C THR A 21 -24.98 -17.05 -13.37
N HIS A 22 -25.05 -16.79 -14.67
CA HIS A 22 -24.92 -17.79 -15.72
C HIS A 22 -23.56 -18.51 -15.67
N ASP A 23 -22.50 -17.82 -15.28
CA ASP A 23 -21.16 -18.39 -15.09
C ASP A 23 -20.96 -19.05 -13.70
N ARG A 24 -22.03 -19.59 -13.11
CA ARG A 24 -22.06 -20.30 -11.83
C ARG A 24 -21.73 -19.48 -10.59
N CYS A 25 -21.76 -18.15 -10.68
CA CYS A 25 -21.67 -17.30 -9.50
C CYS A 25 -23.00 -17.32 -8.74
N PRO A 26 -23.04 -17.58 -7.42
CA PRO A 26 -24.26 -17.47 -6.65
C PRO A 26 -24.93 -16.11 -6.80
N SER A 27 -26.27 -16.06 -6.93
CA SER A 27 -27.02 -14.83 -7.19
C SER A 27 -26.67 -13.68 -6.24
N VAL A 28 -26.56 -13.95 -4.94
CA VAL A 28 -26.18 -12.94 -3.95
C VAL A 28 -24.76 -12.39 -4.22
N ALA A 29 -23.82 -13.26 -4.55
CA ALA A 29 -22.46 -12.84 -4.89
C ALA A 29 -22.43 -12.04 -6.19
N ALA A 30 -23.18 -12.47 -7.22
CA ALA A 30 -23.32 -11.72 -8.48
C ALA A 30 -23.85 -10.30 -8.26
N HIS A 31 -24.87 -10.12 -7.39
CA HIS A 31 -25.36 -8.79 -7.02
C HIS A 31 -24.29 -7.94 -6.33
N LEU A 32 -23.55 -8.51 -5.39
CA LEU A 32 -22.51 -7.79 -4.65
C LEU A 32 -21.32 -7.42 -5.55
N LEU A 33 -20.96 -8.27 -6.50
CA LEU A 33 -19.92 -8.00 -7.50
C LEU A 33 -20.36 -6.87 -8.45
N ALA A 34 -21.57 -6.98 -9.02
CA ALA A 34 -22.11 -5.96 -9.92
C ALA A 34 -22.23 -4.57 -9.24
N GLN A 35 -22.59 -4.54 -7.94
CA GLN A 35 -22.60 -3.29 -7.15
C GLN A 35 -21.19 -2.70 -6.92
N ARG A 36 -20.13 -3.46 -7.15
CA ARG A 36 -18.72 -3.04 -7.09
C ARG A 36 -18.12 -2.73 -8.47
N GLY A 37 -18.95 -2.79 -9.52
CA GLY A 37 -18.52 -2.55 -10.89
C GLY A 37 -17.86 -3.74 -11.56
N ILE A 38 -17.92 -4.93 -10.94
CA ILE A 38 -17.48 -6.19 -11.54
C ILE A 38 -18.65 -6.78 -12.32
N THR A 39 -18.60 -6.69 -13.62
CA THR A 39 -19.77 -6.92 -14.49
C THR A 39 -19.60 -8.13 -15.43
N THR A 40 -18.38 -8.66 -15.53
CA THR A 40 -18.06 -9.80 -16.42
C THR A 40 -17.49 -10.98 -15.65
N PRO A 41 -17.61 -12.23 -16.16
CA PRO A 41 -16.97 -13.39 -15.59
C PRO A 41 -15.45 -13.28 -15.51
N GLN A 42 -14.83 -12.61 -16.46
CA GLN A 42 -13.38 -12.37 -16.48
C GLN A 42 -12.96 -11.49 -15.31
N GLU A 43 -13.65 -10.37 -15.09
CA GLU A 43 -13.41 -9.48 -13.95
C GLU A 43 -13.63 -10.20 -12.62
N ALA A 44 -14.69 -11.02 -12.53
CA ALA A 44 -14.95 -11.84 -11.35
C ALA A 44 -13.82 -12.87 -11.10
N SER A 45 -13.32 -13.49 -12.16
CA SER A 45 -12.18 -14.41 -12.06
C SER A 45 -10.92 -13.71 -11.54
N ILE A 46 -10.61 -12.52 -12.04
CA ILE A 46 -9.50 -11.67 -11.58
C ILE A 46 -9.68 -11.30 -10.10
N TYR A 47 -10.89 -10.91 -9.72
CA TYR A 47 -11.20 -10.52 -8.34
C TYR A 47 -11.00 -11.65 -7.33
N PHE A 48 -11.41 -12.89 -7.68
CA PHE A 48 -11.30 -14.05 -6.80
C PHE A 48 -9.96 -14.78 -6.89
N ARG A 49 -9.19 -14.58 -7.95
CA ARG A 49 -7.92 -15.26 -8.20
C ARG A 49 -6.83 -14.25 -8.58
N PRO A 50 -6.49 -13.34 -7.65
CA PRO A 50 -5.45 -12.35 -7.93
C PRO A 50 -4.09 -13.04 -8.13
N ASN A 51 -3.29 -12.50 -9.05
CA ASN A 51 -1.92 -12.93 -9.28
C ASN A 51 -1.00 -11.73 -9.55
N LEU A 52 0.30 -11.93 -9.43
CA LEU A 52 1.29 -10.87 -9.56
C LEU A 52 1.29 -10.22 -10.96
N GLY A 53 0.91 -10.96 -12.01
CA GLY A 53 0.83 -10.42 -13.39
C GLY A 53 -0.32 -9.41 -13.59
N GLN A 54 -1.19 -9.23 -12.60
CA GLN A 54 -2.28 -8.25 -12.60
C GLN A 54 -1.92 -6.93 -11.89
N LEU A 55 -0.73 -6.85 -11.31
CA LEU A 55 -0.24 -5.62 -10.70
C LEU A 55 0.00 -4.58 -11.79
N HIS A 56 -0.36 -3.34 -11.48
CA HIS A 56 -0.03 -2.21 -12.33
C HIS A 56 1.47 -1.95 -12.30
N ASP A 57 1.99 -1.37 -13.38
CA ASP A 57 3.36 -0.89 -13.42
C ASP A 57 3.55 0.18 -12.34
N PRO A 58 4.49 0.01 -11.39
CA PRO A 58 4.73 0.99 -10.33
C PRO A 58 5.16 2.36 -10.86
N PHE A 59 5.72 2.46 -12.07
CA PHE A 59 6.08 3.73 -12.70
C PHE A 59 4.87 4.55 -13.18
N LEU A 60 3.65 4.02 -13.11
CA LEU A 60 2.42 4.80 -13.24
C LEU A 60 2.15 5.70 -12.02
N MET A 61 2.80 5.44 -10.89
CA MET A 61 2.74 6.32 -9.73
C MET A 61 3.55 7.60 -10.02
N ARG A 62 2.97 8.73 -9.64
CA ARG A 62 3.61 10.03 -9.81
C ARG A 62 4.97 10.06 -9.12
N ASP A 63 5.99 10.55 -9.81
CA ASP A 63 7.35 10.73 -9.33
C ASP A 63 8.07 9.43 -8.87
N MET A 64 7.59 8.24 -9.26
CA MET A 64 8.24 6.97 -8.95
C MET A 64 9.65 6.89 -9.55
N ASP A 65 9.84 7.41 -10.75
CA ASP A 65 11.14 7.53 -11.41
C ASP A 65 12.14 8.33 -10.58
N LYS A 66 11.70 9.45 -10.02
CA LYS A 66 12.55 10.30 -9.15
C LYS A 66 12.87 9.61 -7.82
N ALA A 67 11.89 8.93 -7.23
CA ALA A 67 12.09 8.20 -5.99
C ALA A 67 13.11 7.07 -6.17
N VAL A 68 12.99 6.29 -7.24
CA VAL A 68 13.93 5.23 -7.57
C VAL A 68 15.32 5.80 -7.83
N ALA A 69 15.44 6.83 -8.66
CA ALA A 69 16.74 7.48 -8.95
C ALA A 69 17.39 8.05 -7.68
N ARG A 70 16.61 8.59 -6.74
CA ARG A 70 17.15 9.12 -5.46
C ARG A 70 17.68 7.99 -4.57
N ILE A 71 16.99 6.84 -4.52
CA ILE A 71 17.46 5.66 -3.77
C ILE A 71 18.73 5.10 -4.42
N GLU A 72 18.76 4.95 -5.75
CA GLU A 72 19.93 4.47 -6.48
C GLU A 72 21.15 5.38 -6.26
N HIS A 73 20.94 6.70 -6.27
CA HIS A 73 22.00 7.67 -5.93
C HIS A 73 22.52 7.46 -4.50
N ALA A 74 21.63 7.34 -3.51
CA ALA A 74 22.03 7.11 -2.12
C ALA A 74 22.83 5.82 -1.95
N LEU A 75 22.44 4.75 -2.64
CA LEU A 75 23.17 3.49 -2.64
C LEU A 75 24.55 3.64 -3.30
N GLY A 76 24.64 4.36 -4.43
CA GLY A 76 25.89 4.59 -5.17
C GLY A 76 26.91 5.44 -4.39
N GLU A 77 26.43 6.45 -3.67
CA GLU A 77 27.27 7.34 -2.85
C GLU A 77 27.53 6.78 -1.43
N GLY A 78 26.93 5.64 -1.08
CA GLY A 78 27.08 5.05 0.24
C GLY A 78 26.43 5.86 1.35
N GLU A 79 25.40 6.67 1.02
CA GLU A 79 24.66 7.43 2.02
C GLU A 79 24.00 6.50 3.05
N ARG A 80 23.88 6.99 4.29
CA ARG A 80 23.08 6.27 5.29
C ARG A 80 21.61 6.46 5.02
N ILE A 81 20.88 5.35 4.90
CA ILE A 81 19.45 5.33 4.62
C ILE A 81 18.69 4.94 5.88
N MET A 82 17.63 5.67 6.22
CA MET A 82 16.68 5.33 7.27
C MET A 82 15.33 4.99 6.66
N VAL A 83 14.82 3.80 6.98
CA VAL A 83 13.44 3.42 6.67
C VAL A 83 12.55 3.83 7.84
N TYR A 84 11.71 4.83 7.63
CA TYR A 84 10.82 5.40 8.64
C TYR A 84 9.40 4.89 8.43
N GLY A 85 8.80 4.26 9.41
CA GLY A 85 7.43 3.76 9.31
C GLY A 85 6.59 4.08 10.53
N ASP A 86 5.32 3.73 10.45
CA ASP A 86 4.39 3.85 11.56
C ASP A 86 4.43 2.60 12.45
N TYR A 87 3.85 2.72 13.64
CA TYR A 87 3.81 1.66 14.66
C TYR A 87 2.69 0.63 14.46
N ASP A 88 1.80 0.82 13.50
CA ASP A 88 0.74 -0.13 13.20
C ASP A 88 1.25 -1.33 12.35
N VAL A 89 0.37 -2.27 12.05
CA VAL A 89 0.75 -3.52 11.38
C VAL A 89 1.26 -3.27 9.97
N ASP A 90 0.62 -2.39 9.22
CA ASP A 90 1.05 -2.08 7.85
C ASP A 90 2.34 -1.25 7.84
N GLY A 91 2.50 -0.28 8.75
CA GLY A 91 3.73 0.49 8.89
C GLY A 91 4.92 -0.38 9.24
N THR A 92 4.80 -1.20 10.29
CA THR A 92 5.89 -2.11 10.71
C THR A 92 6.22 -3.15 9.64
N THR A 93 5.22 -3.66 8.92
CA THR A 93 5.43 -4.62 7.83
C THR A 93 6.11 -3.96 6.64
N ALA A 94 5.72 -2.73 6.27
CA ALA A 94 6.34 -1.96 5.20
C ALA A 94 7.81 -1.64 5.52
N VAL A 95 8.11 -1.23 6.77
CA VAL A 95 9.49 -1.03 7.24
C VAL A 95 10.30 -2.30 7.13
N ALA A 96 9.78 -3.42 7.62
CA ALA A 96 10.47 -4.71 7.57
C ALA A 96 10.77 -5.14 6.13
N LEU A 97 9.81 -4.97 5.21
CA LEU A 97 9.97 -5.29 3.79
C LEU A 97 11.04 -4.43 3.13
N MET A 98 10.95 -3.11 3.29
CA MET A 98 11.87 -2.16 2.67
C MET A 98 13.28 -2.29 3.26
N TYR A 99 13.39 -2.40 4.58
CA TYR A 99 14.66 -2.62 5.27
C TYR A 99 15.34 -3.92 4.79
N ALA A 100 14.62 -5.04 4.81
CA ALA A 100 15.16 -6.33 4.37
C ALA A 100 15.55 -6.33 2.89
N PHE A 101 14.82 -5.60 2.05
CA PHE A 101 15.13 -5.46 0.63
C PHE A 101 16.42 -4.65 0.42
N LEU A 102 16.51 -3.46 1.01
CA LEU A 102 17.67 -2.57 0.86
C LEU A 102 18.94 -3.12 1.52
N LEU A 103 18.82 -3.90 2.61
CA LEU A 103 19.95 -4.58 3.25
C LEU A 103 20.72 -5.51 2.29
N ARG A 104 20.11 -5.92 1.18
CA ARG A 104 20.78 -6.72 0.15
C ARG A 104 21.80 -5.91 -0.67
N PHE A 105 21.71 -4.59 -0.64
CA PHE A 105 22.52 -3.68 -1.45
C PHE A 105 23.48 -2.85 -0.61
N THR A 106 23.14 -2.56 0.66
CA THR A 106 23.97 -1.77 1.55
C THR A 106 23.83 -2.21 3.00
N GLY A 107 24.96 -2.16 3.76
CA GLY A 107 24.94 -2.29 5.21
C GLY A 107 24.74 -0.95 5.93
N ASN A 108 24.75 0.18 5.21
CA ASN A 108 24.60 1.51 5.78
C ASN A 108 23.12 1.92 5.83
N ILE A 109 22.32 1.11 6.52
CA ILE A 109 20.88 1.24 6.63
C ILE A 109 20.42 1.12 8.08
N THR A 110 19.45 1.90 8.46
CA THR A 110 18.78 1.85 9.76
C THR A 110 17.26 1.92 9.57
N PHE A 111 16.52 1.76 10.64
CA PHE A 111 15.07 1.98 10.62
C PHE A 111 14.61 2.73 11.85
N TYR A 112 13.45 3.36 11.75
CA TYR A 112 12.80 4.04 12.86
C TYR A 112 11.30 3.78 12.85
N ILE A 113 10.78 3.45 14.02
CA ILE A 113 9.34 3.32 14.29
C ILE A 113 9.06 4.17 15.52
N PRO A 114 8.19 5.20 15.43
CA PRO A 114 7.93 6.10 16.54
C PRO A 114 7.19 5.38 17.67
N ASP A 115 7.43 5.83 18.91
CA ASP A 115 6.67 5.34 20.06
C ASP A 115 5.27 5.96 20.05
N ARG A 116 4.25 5.09 20.06
CA ARG A 116 2.84 5.48 20.00
C ARG A 116 2.42 6.48 21.05
N TYR A 117 2.97 6.35 22.26
CA TYR A 117 2.56 7.13 23.42
C TYR A 117 3.43 8.39 23.59
N ALA A 118 4.71 8.30 23.30
CA ALA A 118 5.65 9.40 23.49
C ALA A 118 5.70 10.37 22.29
N GLU A 119 5.48 9.84 21.07
CA GLU A 119 5.69 10.59 19.83
C GLU A 119 4.41 10.82 19.03
N GLY A 120 3.41 9.95 19.17
CA GLY A 120 2.16 10.03 18.44
C GLY A 120 2.23 9.38 17.06
N TYR A 121 1.34 9.82 16.16
CA TYR A 121 1.18 9.24 14.81
C TYR A 121 1.95 10.05 13.77
N GLY A 122 2.61 9.33 12.85
CA GLY A 122 3.32 9.92 11.73
C GLY A 122 4.76 10.30 12.05
N ILE A 123 5.29 11.29 11.33
CA ILE A 123 6.67 11.73 11.48
C ILE A 123 6.82 12.54 12.77
N SER A 124 7.75 12.13 13.65
CA SER A 124 8.07 12.81 14.90
C SER A 124 9.35 13.65 14.79
N THR A 125 9.46 14.68 15.60
CA THR A 125 10.71 15.46 15.75
C THR A 125 11.84 14.57 16.26
N GLN A 126 11.55 13.68 17.20
CA GLN A 126 12.53 12.73 17.76
C GLN A 126 13.13 11.82 16.66
N GLY A 127 12.29 11.34 15.75
CA GLY A 127 12.75 10.53 14.62
C GLY A 127 13.64 11.30 13.65
N ILE A 128 13.33 12.58 13.39
CA ILE A 128 14.17 13.46 12.55
C ILE A 128 15.49 13.79 13.25
N ASP A 129 15.45 14.13 14.54
CA ASP A 129 16.65 14.42 15.33
C ASP A 129 17.58 13.19 15.34
N LYS A 130 17.02 11.99 15.55
CA LYS A 130 17.78 10.74 15.49
C LYS A 130 18.38 10.51 14.10
N ALA A 131 17.65 10.78 13.02
CA ALA A 131 18.20 10.68 11.68
C ALA A 131 19.38 11.63 11.47
N ALA A 132 19.29 12.87 11.97
CA ALA A 132 20.37 13.84 11.91
C ALA A 132 21.58 13.40 12.74
N GLU A 133 21.39 12.93 13.98
CA GLU A 133 22.44 12.41 14.84
C GLU A 133 23.18 11.21 14.22
N GLU A 134 22.48 10.36 13.52
CA GLU A 134 23.03 9.19 12.83
C GLU A 134 23.65 9.51 11.47
N GLY A 135 23.60 10.75 11.01
CA GLY A 135 24.12 11.16 9.70
C GLY A 135 23.35 10.57 8.51
N VAL A 136 22.03 10.41 8.66
CA VAL A 136 21.18 9.88 7.60
C VAL A 136 21.09 10.87 6.44
N GLY A 137 21.41 10.41 5.23
CA GLY A 137 21.30 11.20 4.00
C GLY A 137 19.96 11.05 3.28
N LEU A 138 19.24 9.95 3.54
CA LEU A 138 17.92 9.68 2.93
C LEU A 138 17.00 9.00 3.94
N ILE A 139 15.79 9.56 4.11
CA ILE A 139 14.68 8.92 4.84
C ILE A 139 13.66 8.44 3.80
N ILE A 140 13.20 7.20 3.93
CA ILE A 140 12.17 6.56 3.10
C ILE A 140 10.96 6.23 3.97
#